data_f701b769146ae1979c21054667528662
#
_entry.id   f701b769146ae1979c21054667528662
#
_cell.length_a   1.000
_cell.length_b   1.000
_cell.length_c   1.000
_cell.angle_alpha   90.00
_cell.angle_beta   90.00
_cell.angle_gamma   90.00
#
_symmetry.space_group_name_H-M   'P 1'
#
loop_
_entity.id
_entity.type
_entity.pdbx_description
1 polymer ?
#
loop_
_entity_poly.entity_id
_entity_poly.type
_entity_poly.pdbx_seq_one_letter_code
_entity_poly.pdbx_strand_id
1 'polypeptide(L)'
;ECRFCDINSNARQMKESKDFTFNAPVKPVEYMVEVARSIEQDATDEVGFTPPIDFLITGGTILKTLHGKDELAFYSDYVSALKWGGRRRFVNLQTNAQDKETMKRYRAAGVDCHHSNMEVWDKRLFEWINPGKNRRVGWDGWVRSMIDEVDVFGEGNVRPNFVGGVEMAKPYGFETVAEAVKSTSDGVDFMMSHGIIPRFNQWRREPGSYLGSQYAQPAIPLEYYLQLMGNYYNSWKKYNLPMPRRECVHPERRIGSGHGTYDDILLLNELPDYEEAWDRGYNEGLKGCVTRQ
;
A
#
# COMPACT_ATOMS: atom_id res chain seq x y z
N GLU A 1 -4.09 -6.20 -15.36
CA GLU A 1 -3.97 -4.82 -15.80
C GLU A 1 -5.22 -4.04 -15.34
N CYS A 2 -5.00 -2.91 -14.62
CA CYS A 2 -6.08 -2.05 -14.18
C CYS A 2 -6.28 -0.93 -15.20
N ARG A 3 -7.52 -0.58 -15.52
CA ARG A 3 -7.84 0.36 -16.60
C ARG A 3 -7.45 1.81 -16.30
N PHE A 4 -7.28 2.16 -15.05
CA PHE A 4 -6.82 3.51 -14.65
C PHE A 4 -5.29 3.65 -14.70
N CYS A 5 -4.55 2.55 -14.74
CA CYS A 5 -3.09 2.54 -14.61
C CYS A 5 -2.41 2.79 -15.95
N ASP A 6 -1.46 3.70 -15.96
CA ASP A 6 -0.69 4.10 -17.16
C ASP A 6 0.75 3.55 -17.16
N ILE A 7 1.14 2.73 -16.19
CA ILE A 7 2.51 2.26 -16.01
C ILE A 7 3.10 1.62 -17.28
N ASN A 8 2.28 0.91 -18.05
CA ASN A 8 2.73 0.31 -19.31
C ASN A 8 2.96 1.35 -20.42
N SER A 9 2.19 2.44 -20.39
CA SER A 9 2.39 3.57 -21.32
C SER A 9 3.67 4.32 -20.96
N ASN A 10 3.86 4.63 -19.69
CA ASN A 10 5.06 5.29 -19.18
C ASN A 10 6.31 4.48 -19.47
N ALA A 11 6.28 3.16 -19.21
CA ALA A 11 7.40 2.27 -19.50
C ALA A 11 7.77 2.23 -20.99
N ARG A 12 6.78 2.31 -21.89
CA ARG A 12 7.04 2.42 -23.34
C ARG A 12 7.67 3.74 -23.71
N GLN A 13 7.10 4.87 -23.23
CA GLN A 13 7.63 6.21 -23.51
C GLN A 13 9.06 6.37 -22.99
N MET A 14 9.36 5.89 -21.80
CA MET A 14 10.71 5.93 -21.24
C MET A 14 11.70 5.06 -22.00
N LYS A 15 11.25 3.92 -22.49
CA LYS A 15 12.07 3.08 -23.38
C LYS A 15 12.43 3.79 -24.68
N GLU A 16 11.49 4.53 -25.25
CA GLU A 16 11.68 5.31 -26.46
C GLU A 16 12.58 6.54 -26.21
N SER A 17 12.44 7.19 -25.07
CA SER A 17 13.28 8.35 -24.68
C SER A 17 14.70 7.99 -24.25
N LYS A 18 15.01 6.70 -24.09
CA LYS A 18 16.28 6.20 -23.53
C LYS A 18 16.54 6.64 -22.09
N ASP A 19 15.52 7.03 -21.38
CA ASP A 19 15.61 7.34 -19.96
C ASP A 19 15.78 6.06 -19.14
N PHE A 20 16.85 6.00 -18.32
CA PHE A 20 17.24 4.79 -17.59
C PHE A 20 16.38 4.46 -16.39
N THR A 21 15.61 5.39 -15.88
CA THR A 21 14.94 5.23 -14.58
C THR A 21 13.89 4.11 -14.56
N PHE A 22 13.22 3.85 -15.70
CA PHE A 22 12.18 2.83 -15.80
C PHE A 22 12.54 1.63 -16.68
N ASN A 23 13.63 1.72 -17.43
CA ASN A 23 14.12 0.60 -18.25
C ASN A 23 15.08 -0.30 -17.50
N ALA A 24 15.24 -0.11 -16.20
CA ALA A 24 16.09 -0.96 -15.42
C ALA A 24 15.59 -2.41 -15.49
N PRO A 25 16.45 -3.37 -15.83
CA PRO A 25 16.12 -4.77 -15.65
C PRO A 25 15.76 -5.05 -14.19
N VAL A 26 15.20 -6.23 -13.93
CA VAL A 26 15.01 -6.69 -12.55
C VAL A 26 16.30 -6.48 -11.78
N LYS A 27 16.24 -5.68 -10.71
CA LYS A 27 17.41 -5.39 -9.90
C LYS A 27 17.84 -6.64 -9.13
N PRO A 28 19.13 -7.00 -9.13
CA PRO A 28 19.62 -8.12 -8.33
C PRO A 28 19.32 -7.92 -6.85
N VAL A 29 19.07 -9.01 -6.13
CA VAL A 29 18.78 -8.97 -4.68
C VAL A 29 19.93 -8.31 -3.92
N GLU A 30 21.17 -8.68 -4.26
CA GLU A 30 22.40 -8.17 -3.65
C GLU A 30 22.52 -6.65 -3.81
N TYR A 31 22.21 -6.13 -4.97
CA TYR A 31 22.21 -4.70 -5.25
C TYR A 31 21.19 -3.96 -4.40
N MET A 32 19.99 -4.52 -4.25
CA MET A 32 18.95 -3.91 -3.41
C MET A 32 19.33 -3.88 -1.93
N VAL A 33 20.01 -4.92 -1.46
CA VAL A 33 20.55 -4.98 -0.08
C VAL A 33 21.67 -3.94 0.11
N GLU A 34 22.55 -3.80 -0.85
CA GLU A 34 23.64 -2.79 -0.81
C GLU A 34 23.07 -1.37 -0.73
N VAL A 35 22.11 -1.04 -1.62
CA VAL A 35 21.43 0.27 -1.59
C VAL A 35 20.74 0.51 -0.25
N ALA A 36 20.05 -0.48 0.29
CA ALA A 36 19.35 -0.34 1.57
C ALA A 36 20.34 -0.14 2.73
N ARG A 37 21.50 -0.80 2.72
CA ARG A 37 22.56 -0.59 3.70
C ARG A 37 23.17 0.82 3.61
N SER A 38 23.39 1.30 2.40
CA SER A 38 23.88 2.67 2.17
C SER A 38 22.91 3.70 2.75
N ILE A 39 21.61 3.55 2.48
CA ILE A 39 20.59 4.44 3.04
C ILE A 39 20.57 4.39 4.59
N GLU A 40 20.70 3.21 5.19
CA GLU A 40 20.80 3.10 6.66
C GLU A 40 22.05 3.80 7.21
N GLN A 41 23.18 3.66 6.53
CA GLN A 41 24.43 4.29 6.96
C GLN A 41 24.34 5.80 6.84
N ASP A 42 23.86 6.32 5.71
CA ASP A 42 23.70 7.76 5.51
C ASP A 42 22.76 8.36 6.57
N ALA A 43 21.64 7.70 6.86
CA ALA A 43 20.71 8.14 7.91
C ALA A 43 21.35 8.11 9.30
N THR A 44 22.23 7.14 9.59
CA THR A 44 22.96 7.06 10.86
C THR A 44 23.98 8.19 10.97
N ASP A 45 24.71 8.47 9.91
CA ASP A 45 25.75 9.49 9.88
C ASP A 45 25.15 10.90 10.02
N GLU A 46 24.00 11.16 9.39
CA GLU A 46 23.31 12.46 9.44
C GLU A 46 22.65 12.74 10.78
N VAL A 47 21.99 11.75 11.38
CA VAL A 47 21.15 11.94 12.58
C VAL A 47 21.72 11.30 13.85
N GLY A 48 22.88 10.65 13.76
CA GLY A 48 23.57 10.06 14.90
C GLY A 48 22.91 8.79 15.48
N PHE A 49 21.92 8.22 14.79
CA PHE A 49 21.32 6.92 15.14
C PHE A 49 20.83 6.19 13.90
N THR A 50 20.80 4.86 13.96
CA THR A 50 20.26 4.05 12.87
C THR A 50 18.77 3.84 13.08
N PRO A 51 17.90 4.51 12.32
CA PRO A 51 16.47 4.28 12.42
C PRO A 51 16.10 2.89 11.89
N PRO A 52 15.04 2.26 12.39
CA PRO A 52 14.41 1.15 11.70
C PRO A 52 13.94 1.62 10.33
N ILE A 53 14.17 0.81 9.33
CA ILE A 53 13.78 1.13 7.96
C ILE A 53 12.58 0.27 7.58
N ASP A 54 11.54 0.94 7.07
CA ASP A 54 10.42 0.30 6.40
C ASP A 54 10.74 0.11 4.93
N PHE A 55 10.54 -1.11 4.44
CA PHE A 55 10.65 -1.42 3.03
C PHE A 55 9.27 -1.69 2.44
N LEU A 56 8.99 -1.11 1.29
CA LEU A 56 7.87 -1.52 0.45
C LEU A 56 8.42 -2.20 -0.81
N ILE A 57 8.22 -3.51 -0.89
CA ILE A 57 8.48 -4.27 -2.11
C ILE A 57 7.22 -4.23 -2.95
N THR A 58 7.32 -3.62 -4.12
CA THR A 58 6.25 -3.54 -5.09
C THR A 58 6.76 -3.93 -6.47
N GLY A 59 5.92 -4.56 -7.26
CA GLY A 59 6.24 -4.98 -8.61
C GLY A 59 5.01 -5.45 -9.37
N GLY A 60 5.24 -5.94 -10.59
CA GLY A 60 4.18 -6.51 -11.41
C GLY A 60 3.83 -7.93 -10.98
N THR A 61 2.66 -8.39 -11.40
CA THR A 61 2.25 -9.79 -11.25
C THR A 61 3.13 -10.72 -12.07
N ILE A 62 3.69 -11.72 -11.44
CA ILE A 62 4.43 -12.78 -12.12
C ILE A 62 3.44 -13.89 -12.48
N LEU A 63 3.04 -13.96 -13.75
CA LEU A 63 2.00 -14.87 -14.21
C LEU A 63 2.44 -16.33 -14.27
N LYS A 64 3.71 -16.58 -14.56
CA LYS A 64 4.31 -17.91 -14.62
C LYS A 64 5.61 -17.91 -13.82
N THR A 65 6.69 -17.54 -14.47
CA THR A 65 8.01 -17.43 -13.83
C THR A 65 8.75 -16.19 -14.31
N LEU A 66 9.58 -15.63 -13.43
CA LEU A 66 10.54 -14.58 -13.72
C LEU A 66 11.91 -15.03 -13.23
N HIS A 67 12.91 -15.06 -14.11
CA HIS A 67 14.22 -15.65 -13.83
C HIS A 67 14.15 -17.07 -13.23
N GLY A 68 13.24 -17.90 -13.75
CA GLY A 68 13.06 -19.29 -13.32
C GLY A 68 12.30 -19.48 -12.00
N LYS A 69 11.83 -18.41 -11.36
CA LYS A 69 11.11 -18.43 -10.08
C LYS A 69 9.66 -18.04 -10.26
N ASP A 70 8.74 -18.68 -9.55
CA ASP A 70 7.37 -18.24 -9.42
C ASP A 70 7.28 -16.95 -8.57
N GLU A 71 6.10 -16.36 -8.47
CA GLU A 71 5.88 -15.09 -7.74
C GLU A 71 6.31 -15.20 -6.28
N LEU A 72 5.96 -16.29 -5.61
CA LEU A 72 6.29 -16.50 -4.21
C LEU A 72 7.81 -16.63 -4.01
N ALA A 73 8.48 -17.47 -4.73
CA ALA A 73 9.93 -17.66 -4.61
C ALA A 73 10.69 -16.37 -4.97
N PHE A 74 10.24 -15.69 -6.03
CA PHE A 74 10.88 -14.46 -6.48
C PHE A 74 10.83 -13.37 -5.40
N TYR A 75 9.66 -13.03 -4.88
CA TYR A 75 9.55 -11.97 -3.86
C TYR A 75 10.12 -12.39 -2.50
N SER A 76 10.03 -13.66 -2.13
CA SER A 76 10.61 -14.18 -0.88
C SER A 76 12.12 -13.98 -0.78
N ASP A 77 12.85 -14.05 -1.91
CA ASP A 77 14.29 -13.79 -1.92
C ASP A 77 14.61 -12.35 -1.48
N TYR A 78 13.88 -11.36 -2.02
CA TYR A 78 14.07 -9.96 -1.65
C TYR A 78 13.67 -9.72 -0.20
N VAL A 79 12.53 -10.26 0.25
CA VAL A 79 12.05 -10.13 1.62
C VAL A 79 13.09 -10.68 2.60
N SER A 80 13.53 -11.91 2.38
CA SER A 80 14.50 -12.57 3.27
C SER A 80 15.83 -11.83 3.31
N ALA A 81 16.29 -11.33 2.17
CA ALA A 81 17.54 -10.59 2.06
C ALA A 81 17.47 -9.23 2.79
N LEU A 82 16.29 -8.59 2.82
CA LEU A 82 16.09 -7.33 3.53
C LEU A 82 15.98 -7.49 5.05
N LYS A 83 15.92 -8.71 5.59
CA LYS A 83 15.91 -9.00 7.04
C LYS A 83 17.31 -9.24 7.63
N TRP A 84 18.40 -8.75 7.02
CA TRP A 84 19.77 -9.00 7.48
C TRP A 84 20.09 -8.41 8.86
N GLY A 85 21.14 -8.95 9.48
CA GLY A 85 21.80 -8.32 10.64
C GLY A 85 21.04 -8.31 11.94
N GLY A 86 20.01 -9.17 12.09
CA GLY A 86 19.26 -9.32 13.35
C GLY A 86 18.42 -8.10 13.74
N ARG A 87 18.52 -7.00 13.02
CA ARG A 87 17.70 -5.81 13.26
C ARG A 87 16.29 -6.04 12.78
N ARG A 88 15.33 -5.49 13.50
CA ARG A 88 13.94 -5.54 13.09
C ARG A 88 13.71 -4.51 11.99
N ARG A 89 13.56 -4.98 10.75
CA ARG A 89 13.12 -4.20 9.60
C ARG A 89 11.71 -4.58 9.27
N PHE A 90 10.87 -3.59 9.05
CA PHE A 90 9.48 -3.82 8.67
C PHE A 90 9.41 -3.94 7.15
N VAL A 91 8.94 -5.07 6.66
CA VAL A 91 8.83 -5.34 5.22
C VAL A 91 7.38 -5.44 4.81
N ASN A 92 6.96 -4.48 4.01
CA ASN A 92 5.68 -4.47 3.34
C ASN A 92 5.83 -5.13 1.97
N LEU A 93 4.95 -6.05 1.62
CA LEU A 93 4.92 -6.70 0.32
C LEU A 93 3.61 -6.42 -0.40
N GLN A 94 3.71 -5.91 -1.62
CA GLN A 94 2.56 -5.66 -2.49
C GLN A 94 2.53 -6.69 -3.62
N THR A 95 1.61 -7.66 -3.53
CA THR A 95 1.37 -8.66 -4.58
C THR A 95 -0.12 -8.86 -4.83
N ASN A 96 -0.48 -9.91 -5.57
CA ASN A 96 -1.89 -10.27 -5.75
C ASN A 96 -2.48 -10.90 -4.49
N ALA A 97 -3.82 -10.96 -4.43
CA ALA A 97 -4.52 -11.85 -3.52
C ALA A 97 -4.11 -13.30 -3.79
N GLN A 98 -3.78 -14.04 -2.75
CA GLN A 98 -3.28 -15.40 -2.77
C GLN A 98 -4.04 -16.26 -1.75
N ASP A 99 -3.84 -17.56 -1.78
CA ASP A 99 -4.36 -18.45 -0.75
C ASP A 99 -3.59 -18.31 0.58
N LYS A 100 -4.23 -18.75 1.66
CA LYS A 100 -3.71 -18.63 3.03
C LYS A 100 -2.34 -19.31 3.22
N GLU A 101 -2.10 -20.44 2.55
CA GLU A 101 -0.82 -21.16 2.67
C GLU A 101 0.32 -20.39 1.98
N THR A 102 0.06 -19.77 0.85
CA THR A 102 0.99 -18.85 0.20
C THR A 102 1.31 -17.66 1.10
N MET A 103 0.29 -17.09 1.77
CA MET A 103 0.48 -15.99 2.72
C MET A 103 1.32 -16.39 3.93
N LYS A 104 1.13 -17.60 4.49
CA LYS A 104 1.99 -18.14 5.55
C LYS A 104 3.46 -18.25 5.10
N ARG A 105 3.69 -18.64 3.86
CA ARG A 105 5.05 -18.73 3.31
C ARG A 105 5.68 -17.33 3.16
N TYR A 106 4.94 -16.32 2.72
CA TYR A 106 5.41 -14.93 2.73
C TYR A 106 5.72 -14.45 4.16
N ARG A 107 4.86 -14.76 5.12
CA ARG A 107 5.11 -14.43 6.54
C ARG A 107 6.39 -15.11 7.04
N ALA A 108 6.61 -16.37 6.73
CA ALA A 108 7.82 -17.12 7.09
C ALA A 108 9.08 -16.53 6.43
N ALA A 109 8.98 -16.00 5.20
CA ALA A 109 10.07 -15.31 4.54
C ALA A 109 10.43 -13.96 5.18
N GLY A 110 9.52 -13.39 6.01
CA GLY A 110 9.76 -12.15 6.73
C GLY A 110 8.84 -10.98 6.37
N VAL A 111 7.78 -11.19 5.60
CA VAL A 111 6.77 -10.17 5.35
C VAL A 111 6.05 -9.83 6.65
N ASP A 112 5.97 -8.54 6.98
CA ASP A 112 5.28 -8.03 8.16
C ASP A 112 3.88 -7.51 7.85
N CYS A 113 3.71 -6.90 6.67
CA CYS A 113 2.45 -6.34 6.22
C CYS A 113 2.24 -6.67 4.74
N HIS A 114 1.02 -7.08 4.40
CA HIS A 114 0.68 -7.43 3.01
C HIS A 114 -0.33 -6.45 2.40
N HIS A 115 -0.15 -6.18 1.12
CA HIS A 115 -0.95 -5.26 0.33
C HIS A 115 -1.51 -5.95 -0.91
N SER A 116 -2.63 -6.64 -0.76
CA SER A 116 -3.40 -7.17 -1.88
C SER A 116 -4.35 -6.10 -2.44
N ASN A 117 -3.80 -5.16 -3.21
CA ASN A 117 -4.53 -3.99 -3.69
C ASN A 117 -5.81 -4.38 -4.45
N MET A 118 -6.95 -3.86 -3.98
CA MET A 118 -8.26 -4.12 -4.57
C MET A 118 -8.71 -3.02 -5.56
N GLU A 119 -8.22 -1.80 -5.35
CA GLU A 119 -8.41 -0.59 -6.17
C GLU A 119 -9.81 0.04 -6.09
N VAL A 120 -10.89 -0.76 -6.09
CA VAL A 120 -12.28 -0.31 -6.00
C VAL A 120 -13.13 -1.37 -5.32
N TRP A 121 -14.08 -0.94 -4.47
CA TRP A 121 -14.90 -1.85 -3.68
C TRP A 121 -16.09 -2.43 -4.43
N ASP A 122 -16.87 -1.61 -5.16
CA ASP A 122 -18.06 -2.06 -5.87
C ASP A 122 -17.72 -3.21 -6.82
N LYS A 123 -18.41 -4.35 -6.69
CA LYS A 123 -18.10 -5.58 -7.43
C LYS A 123 -18.19 -5.39 -8.93
N ARG A 124 -19.22 -4.69 -9.42
CA ARG A 124 -19.43 -4.41 -10.84
C ARG A 124 -18.29 -3.52 -11.38
N LEU A 125 -17.88 -2.51 -10.60
CA LEU A 125 -16.76 -1.64 -10.97
C LEU A 125 -15.42 -2.37 -10.87
N PHE A 126 -15.24 -3.24 -9.89
CA PHE A 126 -14.04 -4.09 -9.80
C PHE A 126 -13.85 -4.95 -11.05
N GLU A 127 -14.92 -5.61 -11.51
CA GLU A 127 -14.89 -6.44 -12.72
C GLU A 127 -14.52 -5.63 -13.96
N TRP A 128 -15.05 -4.42 -14.07
CA TRP A 128 -14.76 -3.53 -15.18
C TRP A 128 -13.40 -2.86 -15.08
N ILE A 129 -13.04 -2.27 -13.94
CA ILE A 129 -11.80 -1.51 -13.76
C ILE A 129 -10.59 -2.44 -13.72
N ASN A 130 -10.75 -3.63 -13.13
CA ASN A 130 -9.66 -4.58 -12.87
C ASN A 130 -9.85 -5.92 -13.62
N PRO A 131 -9.98 -5.92 -14.94
CA PRO A 131 -10.36 -7.14 -15.69
C PRO A 131 -9.33 -8.28 -15.52
N GLY A 132 -8.07 -7.96 -15.29
CA GLY A 132 -7.02 -8.96 -15.03
C GLY A 132 -7.17 -9.62 -13.66
N LYS A 133 -7.41 -8.84 -12.63
CA LYS A 133 -7.67 -9.33 -11.26
C LYS A 133 -8.94 -10.15 -11.21
N ASN A 134 -10.00 -9.65 -11.88
CA ASN A 134 -11.30 -10.35 -11.94
C ASN A 134 -11.20 -11.72 -12.61
N ARG A 135 -10.53 -11.83 -13.76
CA ARG A 135 -10.34 -13.14 -14.44
C ARG A 135 -9.52 -14.13 -13.63
N ARG A 136 -8.56 -13.65 -12.83
CA ARG A 136 -7.61 -14.52 -12.12
C ARG A 136 -8.13 -15.00 -10.78
N VAL A 137 -8.74 -14.12 -9.99
CA VAL A 137 -9.16 -14.38 -8.62
C VAL A 137 -10.64 -14.06 -8.42
N GLY A 138 -11.14 -12.99 -9.06
CA GLY A 138 -12.48 -12.47 -8.87
C GLY A 138 -12.64 -11.65 -7.59
N TRP A 139 -13.72 -10.89 -7.52
CA TRP A 139 -14.00 -10.03 -6.37
C TRP A 139 -14.16 -10.83 -5.06
N ASP A 140 -14.98 -11.88 -5.08
CA ASP A 140 -15.24 -12.72 -3.90
C ASP A 140 -13.96 -13.42 -3.39
N GLY A 141 -13.12 -13.90 -4.31
CA GLY A 141 -11.83 -14.49 -3.98
C GLY A 141 -10.86 -13.48 -3.40
N TRP A 142 -10.86 -12.25 -3.92
CA TRP A 142 -10.03 -11.17 -3.40
C TRP A 142 -10.40 -10.80 -1.96
N VAL A 143 -11.71 -10.62 -1.69
CA VAL A 143 -12.22 -10.32 -0.34
C VAL A 143 -11.88 -11.44 0.63
N ARG A 144 -12.08 -12.70 0.23
CA ARG A 144 -11.74 -13.85 1.08
C ARG A 144 -10.25 -13.88 1.41
N SER A 145 -9.40 -13.67 0.41
CA SER A 145 -7.94 -13.61 0.62
C SER A 145 -7.56 -12.55 1.64
N MET A 146 -8.10 -11.33 1.55
CA MET A 146 -7.81 -10.27 2.52
C MET A 146 -8.22 -10.63 3.96
N ILE A 147 -9.35 -11.32 4.13
CA ILE A 147 -9.78 -11.80 5.44
C ILE A 147 -8.83 -12.88 5.97
N ASP A 148 -8.48 -13.88 5.13
CA ASP A 148 -7.53 -14.93 5.48
C ASP A 148 -6.13 -14.39 5.82
N GLU A 149 -5.72 -13.28 5.18
CA GLU A 149 -4.45 -12.60 5.45
C GLU A 149 -4.38 -12.04 6.87
N VAL A 150 -5.50 -11.60 7.45
CA VAL A 150 -5.52 -11.09 8.84
C VAL A 150 -5.12 -12.19 9.84
N ASP A 151 -5.54 -13.44 9.62
CA ASP A 151 -5.11 -14.56 10.47
C ASP A 151 -3.59 -14.82 10.38
N VAL A 152 -2.95 -14.41 9.29
CA VAL A 152 -1.52 -14.62 9.06
C VAL A 152 -0.66 -13.45 9.54
N PHE A 153 -1.08 -12.23 9.24
CA PHE A 153 -0.30 -11.01 9.50
C PHE A 153 -0.76 -10.25 10.73
N GLY A 154 -1.97 -10.52 11.23
CA GLY A 154 -2.60 -9.81 12.34
C GLY A 154 -3.36 -8.55 11.89
N GLU A 155 -4.22 -8.06 12.78
CA GLU A 155 -4.99 -6.84 12.58
C GLU A 155 -4.09 -5.63 12.27
N GLY A 156 -4.49 -4.81 11.32
CA GLY A 156 -3.75 -3.63 10.87
C GLY A 156 -2.56 -3.90 9.96
N ASN A 157 -2.18 -5.17 9.76
CA ASN A 157 -1.06 -5.56 8.88
C ASN A 157 -1.53 -6.12 7.52
N VAL A 158 -2.82 -6.01 7.22
CA VAL A 158 -3.39 -6.23 5.88
C VAL A 158 -3.89 -4.88 5.38
N ARG A 159 -3.24 -4.34 4.36
CA ARG A 159 -3.43 -2.95 3.96
C ARG A 159 -3.63 -2.79 2.44
N PRO A 160 -4.75 -3.28 1.90
CA PRO A 160 -5.04 -3.17 0.47
C PRO A 160 -5.16 -1.70 0.06
N ASN A 161 -4.58 -1.35 -1.08
CA ASN A 161 -4.73 0.00 -1.63
C ASN A 161 -5.98 0.10 -2.51
N PHE A 162 -6.64 1.25 -2.40
CA PHE A 162 -7.76 1.68 -3.20
C PHE A 162 -7.42 2.98 -3.93
N VAL A 163 -8.07 3.21 -5.06
CA VAL A 163 -7.91 4.43 -5.84
C VAL A 163 -9.19 5.24 -5.69
N GLY A 164 -9.20 6.12 -4.67
CA GLY A 164 -10.36 6.92 -4.31
C GLY A 164 -10.78 7.87 -5.43
N GLY A 165 -12.04 7.80 -5.81
CA GLY A 165 -12.64 8.55 -6.92
C GLY A 165 -12.75 7.77 -8.22
N VAL A 166 -12.02 6.64 -8.39
CA VAL A 166 -12.10 5.82 -9.62
C VAL A 166 -13.49 5.19 -9.80
N GLU A 167 -14.23 5.04 -8.74
CA GLU A 167 -15.62 4.56 -8.77
C GLU A 167 -16.59 5.52 -9.46
N MET A 168 -16.18 6.76 -9.73
CA MET A 168 -16.93 7.73 -10.55
C MET A 168 -16.49 7.72 -12.03
N ALA A 169 -15.60 6.81 -12.41
CA ALA A 169 -15.04 6.76 -13.76
C ALA A 169 -16.13 6.44 -14.82
N LYS A 170 -16.12 7.22 -15.90
CA LYS A 170 -17.02 6.97 -17.03
C LYS A 170 -16.50 5.82 -17.92
N PRO A 171 -17.42 5.05 -18.55
CA PRO A 171 -18.87 5.31 -18.65
C PRO A 171 -19.71 4.65 -17.53
N TYR A 172 -19.16 3.78 -16.67
CA TYR A 172 -19.96 2.93 -15.79
C TYR A 172 -19.87 3.28 -14.29
N GLY A 173 -19.08 4.30 -13.93
CA GLY A 173 -18.97 4.75 -12.54
C GLY A 173 -20.24 5.41 -12.03
N PHE A 174 -20.28 5.60 -10.71
CA PHE A 174 -21.38 6.32 -10.06
C PHE A 174 -21.53 7.74 -10.58
N GLU A 175 -22.76 8.21 -10.64
CA GLU A 175 -23.08 9.54 -11.18
C GLU A 175 -22.95 10.63 -10.11
N THR A 176 -23.19 10.27 -8.84
CA THR A 176 -23.20 11.22 -7.73
C THR A 176 -22.09 10.94 -6.71
N VAL A 177 -21.62 11.99 -6.04
CA VAL A 177 -20.69 11.88 -4.93
C VAL A 177 -21.25 11.00 -3.83
N ALA A 178 -22.53 11.16 -3.51
CA ALA A 178 -23.18 10.41 -2.44
C ALA A 178 -23.16 8.89 -2.67
N GLU A 179 -23.44 8.43 -3.90
CA GLU A 179 -23.38 7.01 -4.27
C GLU A 179 -21.95 6.46 -4.19
N ALA A 180 -20.98 7.21 -4.72
CA ALA A 180 -19.58 6.84 -4.71
C ALA A 180 -19.01 6.75 -3.29
N VAL A 181 -19.27 7.76 -2.46
CA VAL A 181 -18.87 7.78 -1.04
C VAL A 181 -19.52 6.64 -0.28
N LYS A 182 -20.83 6.42 -0.48
CA LYS A 182 -21.54 5.33 0.21
C LYS A 182 -20.91 3.97 -0.13
N SER A 183 -20.72 3.69 -1.40
CA SER A 183 -20.15 2.40 -1.85
C SER A 183 -18.76 2.16 -1.23
N THR A 184 -17.88 3.14 -1.32
CA THR A 184 -16.50 2.98 -0.80
C THR A 184 -16.49 2.94 0.73
N SER A 185 -17.35 3.71 1.40
CA SER A 185 -17.47 3.68 2.87
C SER A 185 -18.04 2.34 3.38
N ASP A 186 -19.01 1.74 2.68
CA ASP A 186 -19.49 0.40 3.00
C ASP A 186 -18.33 -0.62 2.94
N GLY A 187 -17.44 -0.48 1.94
CA GLY A 187 -16.24 -1.31 1.82
C GLY A 187 -15.23 -1.07 2.93
N VAL A 188 -15.01 0.18 3.30
CA VAL A 188 -14.13 0.56 4.42
C VAL A 188 -14.65 -0.04 5.72
N ASP A 189 -15.94 0.14 6.01
CA ASP A 189 -16.56 -0.39 7.24
C ASP A 189 -16.49 -1.92 7.28
N PHE A 190 -16.77 -2.59 6.15
CA PHE A 190 -16.63 -4.04 6.03
C PHE A 190 -15.19 -4.50 6.30
N MET A 191 -14.20 -3.91 5.64
CA MET A 191 -12.79 -4.29 5.80
C MET A 191 -12.32 -4.06 7.23
N MET A 192 -12.63 -2.91 7.81
CA MET A 192 -12.23 -2.57 9.17
C MET A 192 -12.90 -3.46 10.21
N SER A 193 -14.12 -3.94 9.97
CA SER A 193 -14.77 -4.94 10.83
C SER A 193 -14.05 -6.30 10.88
N HIS A 194 -13.14 -6.55 9.92
CA HIS A 194 -12.30 -7.75 9.84
C HIS A 194 -10.82 -7.47 10.18
N GLY A 195 -10.50 -6.31 10.76
CA GLY A 195 -9.12 -5.97 11.12
C GLY A 195 -8.23 -5.49 9.97
N ILE A 196 -8.81 -5.23 8.79
CA ILE A 196 -8.11 -4.76 7.59
C ILE A 196 -8.14 -3.24 7.58
N ILE A 197 -6.99 -2.58 7.43
CA ILE A 197 -6.91 -1.11 7.31
C ILE A 197 -6.60 -0.72 5.86
N PRO A 198 -7.61 -0.40 5.04
CA PRO A 198 -7.38 -0.04 3.64
C PRO A 198 -6.59 1.25 3.50
N ARG A 199 -5.82 1.36 2.43
CA ARG A 199 -5.08 2.56 2.04
C ARG A 199 -5.75 3.19 0.84
N PHE A 200 -5.62 4.51 0.71
CA PHE A 200 -6.18 5.24 -0.41
C PHE A 200 -5.14 6.11 -1.10
N ASN A 201 -5.09 6.00 -2.42
CA ASN A 201 -4.50 7.00 -3.30
C ASN A 201 -5.62 7.72 -4.04
N GLN A 202 -5.42 9.01 -4.29
CA GLN A 202 -6.37 9.78 -5.09
C GLN A 202 -6.27 9.40 -6.56
N TRP A 203 -7.39 9.22 -7.22
CA TRP A 203 -7.41 8.94 -8.63
C TRP A 203 -6.91 10.12 -9.46
N ARG A 204 -5.88 9.88 -10.24
CA ARG A 204 -5.37 10.80 -11.25
C ARG A 204 -5.82 10.32 -12.63
N ARG A 205 -6.32 11.23 -13.43
CA ARG A 205 -6.79 10.95 -14.78
C ARG A 205 -5.60 10.92 -15.74
N GLU A 206 -4.94 9.79 -15.82
CA GLU A 206 -3.73 9.64 -16.63
C GLU A 206 -4.10 9.42 -18.10
N PRO A 207 -3.69 10.31 -19.02
CA PRO A 207 -4.01 10.19 -20.46
C PRO A 207 -3.51 8.89 -21.09
N GLY A 208 -2.40 8.34 -20.59
CA GLY A 208 -1.83 7.08 -21.04
C GLY A 208 -2.56 5.82 -20.57
N SER A 209 -3.51 5.96 -19.64
CA SER A 209 -4.32 4.84 -19.16
C SER A 209 -5.48 4.53 -20.13
N TYR A 210 -6.07 3.33 -20.01
CA TYR A 210 -7.26 2.99 -20.80
C TYR A 210 -8.40 3.97 -20.51
N LEU A 211 -8.69 4.26 -19.24
CA LEU A 211 -9.77 5.17 -18.86
C LEU A 211 -9.52 6.60 -19.39
N GLY A 212 -8.30 7.08 -19.26
CA GLY A 212 -7.96 8.45 -19.70
C GLY A 212 -7.92 8.60 -21.21
N SER A 213 -7.58 7.54 -21.97
CA SER A 213 -7.49 7.58 -23.43
C SER A 213 -8.82 7.35 -24.14
N GLN A 214 -9.77 6.63 -23.53
CA GLN A 214 -11.01 6.24 -24.19
C GLN A 214 -12.23 7.12 -23.82
N TYR A 215 -12.16 7.79 -22.65
CA TYR A 215 -13.32 8.52 -22.13
C TYR A 215 -12.89 9.86 -21.53
N ALA A 216 -13.71 10.89 -21.73
CA ALA A 216 -13.61 12.12 -20.95
C ALA A 216 -14.00 11.83 -19.49
N GLN A 217 -13.01 11.91 -18.59
CA GLN A 217 -13.20 11.59 -17.20
C GLN A 217 -13.57 12.82 -16.35
N PRO A 218 -14.47 12.69 -15.35
CA PRO A 218 -14.82 13.80 -14.48
C PRO A 218 -13.63 14.19 -13.58
N ALA A 219 -13.62 15.45 -13.14
CA ALA A 219 -12.86 15.83 -11.96
C ALA A 219 -13.60 15.30 -10.73
N ILE A 220 -12.87 14.67 -9.83
CA ILE A 220 -13.47 14.19 -8.58
C ILE A 220 -13.59 15.39 -7.63
N PRO A 221 -14.81 15.71 -7.15
CA PRO A 221 -15.02 16.82 -6.22
C PRO A 221 -14.28 16.61 -4.90
N LEU A 222 -13.77 17.70 -4.32
CA LEU A 222 -13.13 17.66 -3.00
C LEU A 222 -14.05 17.08 -1.93
N GLU A 223 -15.35 17.36 -2.05
CA GLU A 223 -16.38 16.82 -1.15
C GLU A 223 -16.34 15.28 -1.04
N TYR A 224 -16.09 14.56 -2.14
CA TYR A 224 -15.92 13.11 -2.12
C TYR A 224 -14.83 12.69 -1.13
N TYR A 225 -13.65 13.30 -1.23
CA TYR A 225 -12.51 12.96 -0.37
C TYR A 225 -12.75 13.30 1.08
N LEU A 226 -13.34 14.46 1.37
CA LEU A 226 -13.62 14.89 2.74
C LEU A 226 -14.65 13.97 3.42
N GLN A 227 -15.72 13.60 2.72
CA GLN A 227 -16.71 12.68 3.25
C GLN A 227 -16.14 11.28 3.48
N LEU A 228 -15.37 10.76 2.51
CA LEU A 228 -14.74 9.45 2.63
C LEU A 228 -13.72 9.40 3.79
N MET A 229 -12.91 10.46 3.95
CA MET A 229 -11.96 10.57 5.07
C MET A 229 -12.66 10.55 6.43
N GLY A 230 -13.77 11.29 6.57
CA GLY A 230 -14.57 11.28 7.79
C GLY A 230 -15.15 9.90 8.11
N ASN A 231 -15.72 9.22 7.10
CA ASN A 231 -16.26 7.86 7.24
C ASN A 231 -15.16 6.84 7.57
N TYR A 232 -14.00 6.97 6.95
CA TYR A 232 -12.83 6.13 7.22
C TYR A 232 -12.40 6.23 8.70
N TYR A 233 -12.24 7.45 9.21
CA TYR A 233 -11.92 7.70 10.61
C TYR A 233 -12.96 7.12 11.57
N ASN A 234 -14.24 7.33 11.29
CA ASN A 234 -15.33 6.82 12.12
C ASN A 234 -15.34 5.28 12.17
N SER A 235 -15.12 4.62 11.04
CA SER A 235 -15.01 3.15 11.00
C SER A 235 -13.79 2.64 11.78
N TRP A 236 -12.64 3.30 11.63
CA TRP A 236 -11.44 2.93 12.39
C TRP A 236 -11.66 3.02 13.89
N LYS A 237 -12.28 4.10 14.39
CA LYS A 237 -12.65 4.25 15.80
C LYS A 237 -13.68 3.21 16.25
N LYS A 238 -14.72 3.00 15.44
CA LYS A 238 -15.80 2.04 15.71
C LYS A 238 -15.26 0.64 16.01
N TYR A 239 -14.25 0.20 15.28
CA TYR A 239 -13.67 -1.14 15.44
C TYR A 239 -12.42 -1.16 16.31
N ASN A 240 -12.04 -0.03 16.91
CA ASN A 240 -10.88 0.09 17.81
C ASN A 240 -9.59 -0.52 17.21
N LEU A 241 -9.35 -0.24 15.92
CA LEU A 241 -8.21 -0.80 15.21
C LEU A 241 -6.89 -0.17 15.68
N PRO A 242 -5.77 -0.92 15.61
CA PRO A 242 -4.47 -0.38 15.97
C PRO A 242 -4.09 0.78 15.04
N MET A 243 -3.33 1.74 15.58
CA MET A 243 -2.63 2.71 14.71
C MET A 243 -1.73 1.95 13.73
N PRO A 244 -1.66 2.41 12.47
CA PRO A 244 -0.66 1.90 11.54
C PRO A 244 0.72 1.93 12.20
N ARG A 245 1.37 0.78 12.22
CA ARG A 245 2.52 0.52 13.10
C ARG A 245 3.70 1.42 12.79
N ARG A 246 4.32 1.94 13.85
CA ARG A 246 5.56 2.71 13.82
C ARG A 246 6.56 2.03 14.72
N GLU A 247 7.72 1.70 14.21
CA GLU A 247 8.76 1.08 15.03
C GLU A 247 9.83 2.06 15.48
N CYS A 248 10.04 3.17 14.77
CA CYS A 248 10.79 4.31 15.25
C CYS A 248 10.20 5.61 14.77
N VAL A 249 10.01 6.51 15.67
CA VAL A 249 9.44 7.81 15.38
C VAL A 249 10.57 8.76 15.02
N HIS A 250 10.94 8.79 13.74
CA HIS A 250 11.51 10.01 13.20
C HIS A 250 10.36 10.95 12.86
N PRO A 251 10.40 12.24 13.23
CA PRO A 251 9.29 13.17 13.02
C PRO A 251 8.86 13.26 11.56
N GLU A 252 9.78 13.14 10.63
CA GLU A 252 9.52 13.17 9.19
C GLU A 252 9.07 11.82 8.61
N ARG A 253 9.12 10.74 9.40
CA ARG A 253 8.75 9.37 8.99
C ARG A 253 7.64 8.82 9.87
N ARG A 254 6.57 9.56 9.99
CA ARG A 254 5.46 9.21 10.90
C ARG A 254 4.73 7.96 10.53
N ILE A 255 4.75 7.63 9.26
CA ILE A 255 4.07 6.48 8.73
C ILE A 255 5.03 5.81 7.76
N GLY A 256 5.27 4.52 7.94
CA GLY A 256 6.18 3.75 7.11
C GLY A 256 5.78 3.77 5.62
N SER A 257 6.64 3.27 4.76
CA SER A 257 6.46 3.23 3.30
C SER A 257 5.13 2.61 2.84
N GLY A 258 4.41 1.98 3.75
CA GLY A 258 3.12 1.40 3.51
C GLY A 258 1.91 2.31 3.74
N HIS A 259 2.07 3.59 4.11
CA HIS A 259 0.93 4.46 4.40
C HIS A 259 0.22 4.96 3.13
N GLY A 260 -1.05 5.25 3.27
CA GLY A 260 -1.86 5.92 2.26
C GLY A 260 -2.28 7.31 2.75
N THR A 261 -2.89 8.09 1.85
CA THR A 261 -3.31 9.47 2.12
C THR A 261 -4.17 9.63 3.38
N TYR A 262 -4.94 8.59 3.74
CA TYR A 262 -5.89 8.69 4.86
C TYR A 262 -5.31 8.25 6.20
N ASP A 263 -4.13 7.65 6.23
CA ASP A 263 -3.49 7.31 7.49
C ASP A 263 -3.18 8.54 8.34
N ASP A 264 -2.91 9.68 7.70
CA ASP A 264 -2.61 10.93 8.39
C ASP A 264 -3.81 11.46 9.18
N ILE A 265 -5.04 11.21 8.73
CA ILE A 265 -6.22 11.67 9.46
C ILE A 265 -6.39 10.95 10.80
N LEU A 266 -5.95 9.71 10.91
CA LEU A 266 -5.96 8.96 12.17
C LEU A 266 -5.09 9.66 13.21
N LEU A 267 -3.93 10.15 12.76
CA LEU A 267 -2.98 10.85 13.62
C LEU A 267 -3.48 12.20 14.08
N LEU A 268 -3.94 13.01 13.12
CA LEU A 268 -4.39 14.38 13.39
C LEU A 268 -5.56 14.41 14.36
N ASN A 269 -6.45 13.40 14.32
CA ASN A 269 -7.63 13.37 15.18
C ASN A 269 -7.37 12.70 16.54
N GLU A 270 -6.34 11.87 16.67
CA GLU A 270 -6.00 11.23 17.95
C GLU A 270 -4.95 12.00 18.76
N LEU A 271 -4.36 13.04 18.20
CA LEU A 271 -3.37 13.88 18.86
C LEU A 271 -3.94 15.32 18.96
N PRO A 272 -4.65 15.66 20.04
CA PRO A 272 -5.29 16.97 20.20
C PRO A 272 -4.30 18.15 20.15
N ASP A 273 -3.06 17.93 20.59
CA ASP A 273 -1.98 18.94 20.54
C ASP A 273 -0.86 18.40 19.64
N TYR A 274 -1.13 18.44 18.33
CA TYR A 274 -0.26 17.84 17.33
C TYR A 274 1.19 18.33 17.37
N GLU A 275 1.43 19.62 17.52
CA GLU A 275 2.78 20.20 17.61
C GLU A 275 3.50 19.73 18.88
N GLU A 276 2.81 19.78 20.03
CA GLU A 276 3.38 19.33 21.30
C GLU A 276 3.60 17.81 21.33
N ALA A 277 2.66 17.04 20.74
CA ALA A 277 2.83 15.59 20.58
C ALA A 277 3.92 15.25 19.56
N TRP A 278 4.13 16.11 18.56
CA TRP A 278 5.25 16.03 17.63
C TRP A 278 6.57 16.18 18.35
N ASP A 279 6.75 17.22 19.12
CA ASP A 279 7.99 17.51 19.82
C ASP A 279 8.30 16.46 20.91
N ARG A 280 7.28 15.99 21.62
CA ARG A 280 7.41 14.88 22.59
C ARG A 280 7.78 13.57 21.88
N GLY A 281 7.07 13.21 20.81
CA GLY A 281 7.32 12.01 20.03
C GLY A 281 8.71 12.01 19.39
N TYR A 282 9.20 13.17 18.95
CA TYR A 282 10.55 13.34 18.46
C TYR A 282 11.60 13.04 19.54
N ASN A 283 11.45 13.69 20.68
CA ASN A 283 12.41 13.55 21.78
C ASN A 283 12.35 12.17 22.45
N GLU A 284 11.16 11.59 22.60
CA GLU A 284 10.99 10.26 23.20
C GLU A 284 11.34 9.14 22.23
N GLY A 285 11.03 9.29 20.94
CA GLY A 285 11.39 8.36 19.89
C GLY A 285 12.90 8.25 19.70
N LEU A 286 13.60 9.38 19.73
CA LEU A 286 15.07 9.40 19.73
C LEU A 286 15.65 8.65 20.92
N LYS A 287 15.12 8.87 22.13
CA LYS A 287 15.56 8.16 23.35
C LYS A 287 15.29 6.65 23.24
N GLY A 288 14.11 6.26 22.72
CA GLY A 288 13.73 4.86 22.55
C GLY A 288 14.56 4.12 21.50
N CYS A 289 15.06 4.81 20.47
CA CYS A 289 15.93 4.22 19.46
C CYS A 289 17.36 4.02 19.95
N VAL A 290 17.85 4.90 20.80
CA VAL A 290 19.20 4.80 21.38
C VAL A 290 19.29 3.71 22.44
N THR A 291 18.21 3.43 23.18
CA THR A 291 18.21 2.44 24.29
C THR A 291 17.94 1.00 23.86
N ARG A 292 17.65 0.74 22.58
CA ARG A 292 17.38 -0.60 22.03
C ARG A 292 18.52 -1.16 21.16
N GLN A 293 19.74 -0.75 21.43
CA GLN A 293 20.95 -1.35 20.84
C GLN A 293 21.25 -2.71 21.46
#